data_8d3471433c3b0d32af5fe2564765be4d
#
_entry.id   8d3471433c3b0d32af5fe2564765be4d
#
_cell.length_a   1.000
_cell.length_b   1.000
_cell.length_c   1.000
_cell.angle_alpha   90.00
_cell.angle_beta   90.00
_cell.angle_gamma   90.00
#
_symmetry.space_group_name_H-M   'P 1'
#
loop_
_entity.id
_entity.type
_entity.pdbx_description
1 polymer ?
#
loop_
_entity_poly.entity_id
_entity_poly.type
_entity_poly.pdbx_seq_one_letter_code
_entity_poly.pdbx_strand_id
1 'polypeptide(L)'
;MSSDRLRALVGSGENDVAASTDAFALLDEIVRRRLGRRLTTVIDTLGLDAKRRLGWLALAREHDLPCIAVAFDTPAAECRERNRHRTKRIPTDVLATQLRTWRATRELLPDEGFDQVLSPQPVRVVPQAFVDAAPAVRRQEDTPTGLRFGLHLGTYGFTGGTAATRDRLTEIATAAEAAGFDAIYVMDHFRQIPQIGRAWDDFLESYTTLGYLAACTQRIRIGALVTGITYRNVGHLGKIIATLDVLSGGRAVCGLGLAWFKQEHTAYGWPFPSTSDRYALLEDALQVLPMLWGPGNPAFEGRAISLPDTTCYPRPLHPVPIVVGGGGERRTLRLAAQYADAANVMGDLATVQRKRQVLREHCAAVGRGHVELTHLSTTLIGADDRQVTELIDRLRPRQQDPARYAAAVNAGTIEDHIGRFRHLAEAGVQEVMIRLPDLADPEPLERAAKVISAFR
;
A
#
# COMPACT_ATOMS: atom_id res chain seq x y z
N MET A 1 19.00 -16.70 -11.18
CA MET A 1 19.13 -17.90 -12.07
C MET A 1 20.13 -18.84 -11.43
N SER A 2 19.73 -20.10 -11.19
CA SER A 2 20.57 -21.10 -10.51
C SER A 2 21.14 -22.08 -11.53
N SER A 3 22.46 -22.34 -11.44
CA SER A 3 23.12 -23.36 -12.27
C SER A 3 22.56 -24.77 -12.02
N ASP A 4 22.10 -25.06 -10.81
CA ASP A 4 21.52 -26.36 -10.45
C ASP A 4 20.18 -26.57 -11.16
N ARG A 5 19.29 -25.55 -11.18
CA ARG A 5 18.03 -25.60 -11.93
C ARG A 5 18.25 -25.78 -13.44
N LEU A 6 19.29 -25.14 -13.98
CA LEU A 6 19.60 -25.31 -15.41
C LEU A 6 20.13 -26.71 -15.71
N ARG A 7 20.88 -27.36 -14.80
CA ARG A 7 21.21 -28.77 -14.95
C ARG A 7 19.98 -29.68 -15.06
N ALA A 8 18.93 -29.36 -14.30
CA ALA A 8 17.67 -30.14 -14.42
C ALA A 8 16.96 -29.94 -15.76
N LEU A 9 17.21 -28.79 -16.44
CA LEU A 9 16.59 -28.56 -17.77
C LEU A 9 17.33 -29.26 -18.92
N VAL A 10 18.66 -29.37 -18.82
CA VAL A 10 19.49 -29.94 -19.92
C VAL A 10 19.97 -31.38 -19.64
N GLY A 11 19.79 -31.86 -18.41
CA GLY A 11 20.22 -33.19 -17.96
C GLY A 11 19.09 -33.96 -17.26
N SER A 12 19.45 -34.99 -16.53
CA SER A 12 18.53 -35.86 -15.81
C SER A 12 18.06 -35.32 -14.45
N GLY A 13 18.50 -34.15 -14.04
CA GLY A 13 18.12 -33.47 -12.77
C GLY A 13 19.17 -32.50 -12.28
N GLU A 14 18.85 -31.73 -11.20
CA GLU A 14 19.74 -30.72 -10.60
C GLU A 14 21.13 -31.26 -10.21
N ASN A 15 21.23 -32.57 -10.02
CA ASN A 15 22.43 -33.26 -9.59
C ASN A 15 23.22 -33.91 -10.72
N ASP A 16 22.82 -33.72 -11.96
CA ASP A 16 23.51 -34.25 -13.13
C ASP A 16 24.79 -33.44 -13.39
N VAL A 17 25.90 -33.85 -12.77
CA VAL A 17 27.19 -33.17 -12.91
C VAL A 17 27.70 -33.24 -14.35
N ALA A 18 27.34 -34.27 -15.11
CA ALA A 18 27.77 -34.40 -16.51
C ALA A 18 27.14 -33.31 -17.39
N ALA A 19 25.92 -32.88 -17.07
CA ALA A 19 25.22 -31.77 -17.74
C ALA A 19 25.71 -30.36 -17.36
N SER A 20 26.74 -30.26 -16.50
CA SER A 20 27.19 -28.93 -16.00
C SER A 20 27.68 -27.99 -17.11
N THR A 21 28.37 -28.52 -18.11
CA THR A 21 28.89 -27.72 -19.24
C THR A 21 27.76 -27.08 -20.02
N ASP A 22 26.73 -27.89 -20.36
CA ASP A 22 25.57 -27.41 -21.11
C ASP A 22 24.70 -26.42 -20.28
N ALA A 23 24.53 -26.72 -19.00
CA ALA A 23 23.83 -25.86 -18.07
C ALA A 23 24.49 -24.46 -17.97
N PHE A 24 25.80 -24.38 -17.92
CA PHE A 24 26.51 -23.12 -17.90
C PHE A 24 26.50 -22.41 -19.27
N ALA A 25 26.57 -23.13 -20.38
CA ALA A 25 26.41 -22.53 -21.71
C ALA A 25 25.01 -21.88 -21.86
N LEU A 26 23.97 -22.57 -21.39
CA LEU A 26 22.63 -22.01 -21.37
C LEU A 26 22.52 -20.81 -20.40
N LEU A 27 23.17 -20.86 -19.24
CA LEU A 27 23.22 -19.73 -18.30
C LEU A 27 23.83 -18.50 -18.95
N ASP A 28 24.99 -18.64 -19.59
CA ASP A 28 25.71 -17.56 -20.24
C ASP A 28 24.87 -16.90 -21.36
N GLU A 29 24.17 -17.71 -22.15
CA GLU A 29 23.27 -17.20 -23.19
C GLU A 29 22.06 -16.45 -22.62
N ILE A 30 21.45 -16.97 -21.55
CA ILE A 30 20.34 -16.28 -20.90
C ILE A 30 20.81 -14.96 -20.25
N VAL A 31 21.98 -14.96 -19.59
CA VAL A 31 22.57 -13.75 -19.01
C VAL A 31 22.78 -12.70 -20.10
N ARG A 32 23.42 -13.06 -21.23
CA ARG A 32 23.64 -12.15 -22.36
C ARG A 32 22.34 -11.52 -22.86
N ARG A 33 21.29 -12.32 -23.09
CA ARG A 33 20.00 -11.83 -23.59
C ARG A 33 19.30 -10.91 -22.58
N ARG A 34 19.43 -11.19 -21.29
CA ARG A 34 18.84 -10.38 -20.24
C ARG A 34 19.55 -9.03 -20.07
N LEU A 35 20.88 -9.02 -20.10
CA LEU A 35 21.67 -7.79 -20.02
C LEU A 35 21.45 -6.91 -21.22
N GLY A 36 21.38 -7.46 -22.45
CA GLY A 36 21.00 -6.72 -23.66
C GLY A 36 19.62 -6.07 -23.61
N ARG A 37 18.74 -6.53 -22.71
CA ARG A 37 17.44 -5.88 -22.41
C ARG A 37 17.46 -5.04 -21.14
N ARG A 38 18.63 -4.81 -20.55
CA ARG A 38 18.86 -4.08 -19.29
C ARG A 38 18.04 -4.63 -18.11
N LEU A 39 17.85 -5.96 -18.05
CA LEU A 39 17.09 -6.63 -17.00
C LEU A 39 18.01 -7.02 -15.84
N THR A 40 17.64 -6.67 -14.61
CA THR A 40 18.32 -7.16 -13.40
C THR A 40 18.44 -8.67 -13.44
N THR A 41 19.67 -9.17 -13.33
CA THR A 41 19.97 -10.60 -13.45
C THR A 41 20.76 -11.07 -12.24
N VAL A 42 20.19 -11.96 -11.43
CA VAL A 42 20.87 -12.61 -10.31
C VAL A 42 21.35 -13.99 -10.77
N ILE A 43 22.66 -14.24 -10.62
CA ILE A 43 23.30 -15.51 -10.93
C ILE A 43 23.62 -16.21 -9.60
N ASP A 44 22.97 -17.35 -9.37
CA ASP A 44 23.18 -18.22 -8.19
C ASP A 44 24.04 -19.40 -8.58
N THR A 45 25.29 -19.39 -8.13
CA THR A 45 26.30 -20.42 -8.37
C THR A 45 27.34 -20.38 -7.24
N LEU A 46 28.16 -21.40 -7.14
CA LEU A 46 29.29 -21.42 -6.20
C LEU A 46 30.30 -20.28 -6.45
N GLY A 47 30.32 -19.73 -7.66
CA GLY A 47 31.17 -18.57 -8.01
C GLY A 47 32.68 -18.80 -7.90
N LEU A 48 33.14 -20.05 -7.91
CA LEU A 48 34.55 -20.40 -7.71
C LEU A 48 35.43 -20.24 -8.95
N ASP A 49 34.84 -20.27 -10.14
CA ASP A 49 35.51 -20.14 -11.44
C ASP A 49 35.69 -18.66 -11.80
N ALA A 50 36.93 -18.18 -11.68
CA ALA A 50 37.30 -16.80 -12.01
C ALA A 50 37.01 -16.44 -13.46
N LYS A 51 37.25 -17.35 -14.42
CA LYS A 51 36.99 -17.09 -15.85
C LYS A 51 35.53 -16.76 -16.10
N ARG A 52 34.61 -17.47 -15.45
CA ARG A 52 33.17 -17.22 -15.58
C ARG A 52 32.75 -15.90 -14.91
N ARG A 53 33.22 -15.64 -13.68
CA ARG A 53 32.94 -14.38 -12.99
C ARG A 53 33.36 -13.18 -13.82
N LEU A 54 34.60 -13.20 -14.30
CA LEU A 54 35.15 -12.12 -15.14
C LEU A 54 34.43 -12.02 -16.50
N GLY A 55 33.97 -13.15 -17.08
CA GLY A 55 33.16 -13.14 -18.28
C GLY A 55 31.82 -12.44 -18.10
N TRP A 56 31.11 -12.68 -16.97
CA TRP A 56 29.85 -11.98 -16.66
C TRP A 56 30.09 -10.50 -16.34
N LEU A 57 31.18 -10.17 -15.67
CA LEU A 57 31.58 -8.79 -15.42
C LEU A 57 31.85 -8.04 -16.73
N ALA A 58 32.60 -8.63 -17.65
CA ALA A 58 32.86 -8.06 -18.97
C ALA A 58 31.57 -7.83 -19.75
N LEU A 59 30.65 -8.79 -19.71
CA LEU A 59 29.35 -8.70 -20.38
C LEU A 59 28.47 -7.60 -19.76
N ALA A 60 28.49 -7.42 -18.43
CA ALA A 60 27.79 -6.32 -17.79
C ALA A 60 28.34 -4.95 -18.22
N ARG A 61 29.65 -4.82 -18.33
CA ARG A 61 30.32 -3.59 -18.83
C ARG A 61 30.00 -3.29 -20.28
N GLU A 62 29.90 -4.31 -21.16
CA GLU A 62 29.47 -4.12 -22.55
C GLU A 62 28.09 -3.46 -22.67
N HIS A 63 27.24 -3.65 -21.66
CA HIS A 63 25.89 -3.08 -21.59
C HIS A 63 25.78 -1.87 -20.66
N ASP A 64 26.88 -1.35 -20.13
CA ASP A 64 26.92 -0.26 -19.15
C ASP A 64 25.98 -0.52 -17.97
N LEU A 65 26.12 -1.71 -17.37
CA LEU A 65 25.35 -2.16 -16.21
C LEU A 65 26.26 -2.44 -15.02
N PRO A 66 25.87 -2.07 -13.79
CA PRO A 66 26.61 -2.39 -12.60
C PRO A 66 26.63 -3.90 -12.35
N CYS A 67 27.77 -4.42 -11.90
CA CYS A 67 27.96 -5.82 -11.56
C CYS A 67 28.41 -5.95 -10.11
N ILE A 68 27.57 -6.54 -9.27
CA ILE A 68 27.80 -6.66 -7.83
C ILE A 68 28.05 -8.12 -7.48
N ALA A 69 29.14 -8.40 -6.77
CA ALA A 69 29.40 -9.71 -6.19
C ALA A 69 28.84 -9.80 -4.76
N VAL A 70 28.02 -10.81 -4.50
CA VAL A 70 27.50 -11.12 -3.15
C VAL A 70 28.21 -12.35 -2.62
N ALA A 71 29.13 -12.15 -1.67
CA ALA A 71 30.01 -13.17 -1.13
C ALA A 71 29.52 -13.69 0.24
N PHE A 72 29.09 -14.94 0.31
CA PHE A 72 28.60 -15.56 1.54
C PHE A 72 29.76 -16.14 2.38
N ASP A 73 30.10 -15.47 3.47
CA ASP A 73 31.18 -15.86 4.40
C ASP A 73 30.68 -16.83 5.49
N THR A 74 29.97 -17.88 5.10
CA THR A 74 29.51 -18.89 6.06
C THR A 74 30.71 -19.66 6.62
N PRO A 75 30.89 -19.74 7.95
CA PRO A 75 32.00 -20.46 8.55
C PRO A 75 32.08 -21.92 8.09
N ALA A 76 33.30 -22.42 7.83
CA ALA A 76 33.48 -23.77 7.30
C ALA A 76 32.88 -24.87 8.22
N ALA A 77 32.88 -24.64 9.53
CA ALA A 77 32.23 -25.54 10.49
C ALA A 77 30.72 -25.64 10.24
N GLU A 78 30.08 -24.49 10.03
CA GLU A 78 28.64 -24.41 9.73
C GLU A 78 28.31 -25.01 8.36
N CYS A 79 29.13 -24.79 7.35
CA CYS A 79 28.97 -25.45 6.03
C CYS A 79 29.02 -26.97 6.15
N ARG A 80 29.95 -27.51 6.96
CA ARG A 80 30.03 -28.95 7.22
C ARG A 80 28.82 -29.48 7.99
N GLU A 81 28.33 -28.72 8.97
CA GLU A 81 27.13 -29.06 9.75
C GLU A 81 25.89 -29.09 8.87
N ARG A 82 25.68 -28.03 8.10
CA ARG A 82 24.56 -27.98 7.14
C ARG A 82 24.62 -29.13 6.13
N ASN A 83 25.83 -29.50 5.67
CA ASN A 83 26.00 -30.63 4.74
C ASN A 83 25.63 -31.96 5.40
N ARG A 84 25.88 -32.15 6.69
CA ARG A 84 25.46 -33.37 7.45
C ARG A 84 23.95 -33.56 7.49
N HIS A 85 23.20 -32.46 7.52
CA HIS A 85 21.73 -32.47 7.60
C HIS A 85 21.04 -32.44 6.24
N ARG A 86 21.79 -32.31 5.14
CA ARG A 86 21.21 -32.36 3.80
C ARG A 86 20.70 -33.75 3.46
N THR A 87 19.56 -33.84 2.81
CA THR A 87 19.01 -35.09 2.21
C THR A 87 20.01 -35.70 1.23
N LYS A 88 20.71 -34.86 0.46
CA LYS A 88 21.77 -35.26 -0.44
C LYS A 88 23.08 -34.55 -0.05
N ARG A 89 24.00 -35.31 0.49
CA ARG A 89 25.29 -34.80 1.01
C ARG A 89 26.29 -34.62 -0.11
N ILE A 90 27.04 -33.53 -0.07
CA ILE A 90 28.24 -33.35 -0.89
C ILE A 90 29.35 -34.21 -0.26
N PRO A 91 30.14 -34.97 -1.03
CA PRO A 91 31.26 -35.73 -0.54
C PRO A 91 32.24 -34.83 0.24
N THR A 92 32.81 -35.34 1.33
CA THR A 92 33.56 -34.55 2.29
C THR A 92 34.80 -33.93 1.67
N ASP A 93 35.50 -34.64 0.79
CA ASP A 93 36.67 -34.21 0.03
C ASP A 93 36.33 -33.09 -0.97
N VAL A 94 35.17 -33.21 -1.65
CA VAL A 94 34.64 -32.18 -2.56
C VAL A 94 34.33 -30.91 -1.78
N LEU A 95 33.62 -31.03 -0.66
CA LEU A 95 33.27 -29.89 0.17
C LEU A 95 34.54 -29.21 0.74
N ALA A 96 35.52 -30.01 1.18
CA ALA A 96 36.80 -29.48 1.69
C ALA A 96 37.57 -28.71 0.61
N THR A 97 37.53 -29.19 -0.63
CA THR A 97 38.14 -28.51 -1.78
C THR A 97 37.42 -27.21 -2.09
N GLN A 98 36.09 -27.23 -2.15
CA GLN A 98 35.27 -26.04 -2.38
C GLN A 98 35.50 -24.96 -1.33
N LEU A 99 35.60 -25.32 -0.05
CA LEU A 99 35.89 -24.38 1.04
C LEU A 99 37.30 -23.77 0.96
N ARG A 100 38.29 -24.54 0.52
CA ARG A 100 39.65 -24.01 0.29
C ARG A 100 39.67 -23.05 -0.89
N THR A 101 39.07 -23.43 -2.01
CA THR A 101 38.99 -22.58 -3.20
C THR A 101 38.22 -21.30 -2.89
N TRP A 102 37.11 -21.38 -2.10
CA TRP A 102 36.36 -20.22 -1.69
C TRP A 102 37.19 -19.21 -0.91
N ARG A 103 38.02 -19.67 0.04
CA ARG A 103 38.87 -18.78 0.82
C ARG A 103 39.83 -17.97 -0.09
N ALA A 104 40.47 -18.63 -1.04
CA ALA A 104 41.36 -17.97 -2.01
C ALA A 104 40.57 -17.02 -2.94
N THR A 105 39.39 -17.46 -3.41
CA THR A 105 38.50 -16.63 -4.24
C THR A 105 38.05 -15.35 -3.50
N ARG A 106 37.72 -15.47 -2.22
CA ARG A 106 37.25 -14.35 -1.39
C ARG A 106 38.26 -13.22 -1.25
N GLU A 107 39.55 -13.58 -1.20
CA GLU A 107 40.67 -12.64 -1.14
C GLU A 107 40.88 -11.89 -2.45
N LEU A 108 40.54 -12.49 -3.59
CA LEU A 108 40.72 -11.92 -4.93
C LEU A 108 39.52 -11.06 -5.40
N LEU A 109 38.31 -11.31 -4.87
CA LEU A 109 37.11 -10.63 -5.33
C LEU A 109 37.18 -9.10 -5.32
N PRO A 110 37.77 -8.42 -4.33
CA PRO A 110 37.87 -6.95 -4.34
C PRO A 110 38.68 -6.39 -5.52
N ASP A 111 39.65 -7.17 -6.02
CA ASP A 111 40.55 -6.75 -7.10
C ASP A 111 40.10 -7.21 -8.47
N GLU A 112 39.04 -8.03 -8.57
CA GLU A 112 38.46 -8.49 -9.85
C GLU A 112 37.70 -7.41 -10.63
N GLY A 113 37.41 -6.27 -9.99
CA GLY A 113 36.82 -5.10 -10.61
C GLY A 113 35.30 -5.08 -10.62
N PHE A 114 34.62 -5.77 -9.71
CA PHE A 114 33.20 -5.59 -9.45
C PHE A 114 32.93 -4.18 -8.92
N ASP A 115 31.78 -3.61 -9.26
CA ASP A 115 31.38 -2.29 -8.76
C ASP A 115 31.22 -2.28 -7.24
N GLN A 116 30.79 -3.41 -6.68
CA GLN A 116 30.72 -3.65 -5.25
C GLN A 116 30.92 -5.13 -4.92
N VAL A 117 31.56 -5.42 -3.79
CA VAL A 117 31.64 -6.75 -3.18
C VAL A 117 30.96 -6.69 -1.82
N LEU A 118 29.78 -7.32 -1.72
CA LEU A 118 28.94 -7.30 -0.52
C LEU A 118 29.08 -8.60 0.25
N SER A 119 29.20 -8.53 1.57
CA SER A 119 29.01 -9.68 2.47
C SER A 119 27.53 -9.72 2.92
N PRO A 120 26.93 -10.93 3.09
CA PRO A 120 25.49 -11.03 3.25
C PRO A 120 25.02 -10.47 4.58
N GLN A 121 24.49 -9.31 4.49
CA GLN A 121 23.30 -8.86 5.21
C GLN A 121 22.11 -9.14 4.26
N PRO A 122 20.84 -9.23 4.70
CA PRO A 122 19.74 -9.36 3.77
C PRO A 122 19.79 -8.21 2.76
N VAL A 123 20.36 -8.46 1.58
CA VAL A 123 20.48 -7.44 0.53
C VAL A 123 19.16 -7.35 -0.17
N ARG A 124 18.48 -6.23 0.02
CA ARG A 124 17.27 -5.91 -0.74
C ARG A 124 17.72 -5.46 -2.13
N VAL A 125 17.65 -6.35 -3.11
CA VAL A 125 17.90 -5.98 -4.52
C VAL A 125 16.67 -5.25 -5.03
N VAL A 126 16.80 -3.95 -5.26
CA VAL A 126 15.75 -3.11 -5.88
C VAL A 126 16.22 -2.82 -7.30
N PRO A 127 15.37 -2.98 -8.35
CA PRO A 127 15.71 -2.53 -9.70
C PRO A 127 16.09 -1.05 -9.71
N GLN A 128 17.06 -0.65 -10.54
CA GLN A 128 17.54 0.75 -10.62
C GLN A 128 16.38 1.74 -10.82
N ALA A 129 15.41 1.39 -11.70
CA ALA A 129 14.20 2.18 -11.88
C ALA A 129 13.35 2.33 -10.60
N PHE A 130 13.52 1.44 -9.61
CA PHE A 130 12.90 1.54 -8.29
C PHE A 130 13.70 2.39 -7.31
N VAL A 131 15.01 2.50 -7.51
CA VAL A 131 15.87 3.38 -6.70
C VAL A 131 15.66 4.83 -7.14
N ASP A 132 15.53 5.05 -8.44
CA ASP A 132 15.30 6.39 -9.00
C ASP A 132 13.83 6.83 -8.88
N ALA A 133 12.89 5.88 -8.82
CA ALA A 133 11.45 6.10 -8.59
C ALA A 133 11.01 5.81 -7.14
N ALA A 134 11.88 5.23 -6.29
CA ALA A 134 11.57 5.20 -4.88
C ALA A 134 11.49 6.68 -4.45
N PRO A 135 10.32 7.17 -4.02
CA PRO A 135 10.33 8.43 -3.29
C PRO A 135 11.39 8.18 -2.22
N ALA A 136 12.37 9.06 -2.13
CA ALA A 136 13.32 9.07 -1.03
C ALA A 136 12.51 8.66 0.19
N VAL A 137 12.91 7.60 0.90
CA VAL A 137 12.28 7.24 2.19
C VAL A 137 12.06 8.58 2.82
N ARG A 138 10.78 9.01 2.94
CA ARG A 138 10.48 10.34 3.45
C ARG A 138 11.23 10.40 4.76
N ARG A 139 12.41 11.02 4.72
CA ARG A 139 13.14 11.34 5.92
C ARG A 139 12.15 12.13 6.73
N GLN A 140 12.16 11.98 8.00
CA GLN A 140 11.30 12.65 8.98
C GLN A 140 11.17 14.18 8.77
N GLU A 141 11.90 14.73 7.80
CA GLU A 141 12.01 16.15 7.45
C GLU A 141 10.97 16.63 6.40
N ASP A 142 10.30 15.71 5.67
CA ASP A 142 9.24 16.05 4.69
C ASP A 142 7.83 15.77 5.22
N THR A 143 7.56 15.99 6.48
CA THR A 143 6.17 16.12 6.94
C THR A 143 5.62 17.40 6.29
N PRO A 144 4.57 17.31 5.43
CA PRO A 144 3.95 18.52 4.91
C PRO A 144 3.62 19.42 6.08
N THR A 145 4.11 20.65 6.07
CA THR A 145 3.93 21.61 7.15
C THR A 145 2.47 22.07 7.28
N GLY A 146 1.55 21.52 6.46
CA GLY A 146 0.14 21.85 6.43
C GLY A 146 -0.80 20.65 6.59
N LEU A 147 -2.00 20.92 7.10
CA LEU A 147 -3.09 19.96 7.14
C LEU A 147 -3.55 19.60 5.72
N ARG A 148 -3.64 18.29 5.41
CA ARG A 148 -4.19 17.80 4.15
C ARG A 148 -5.69 17.59 4.24
N PHE A 149 -6.37 17.64 3.08
CA PHE A 149 -7.81 17.48 2.98
C PHE A 149 -8.20 16.43 1.94
N GLY A 150 -8.98 15.43 2.35
CA GLY A 150 -9.60 14.45 1.46
C GLY A 150 -11.10 14.72 1.31
N LEU A 151 -11.64 14.64 0.11
CA LEU A 151 -13.08 14.59 -0.11
C LEU A 151 -13.56 13.15 0.06
N HIS A 152 -14.56 12.94 0.93
CA HIS A 152 -15.16 11.62 1.13
C HIS A 152 -16.56 11.55 0.48
N LEU A 153 -16.67 10.76 -0.58
CA LEU A 153 -17.95 10.51 -1.26
C LEU A 153 -18.72 9.41 -0.53
N GLY A 154 -19.77 9.79 0.16
CA GLY A 154 -20.62 8.87 0.93
C GLY A 154 -22.04 8.73 0.36
N THR A 155 -22.38 9.49 -0.69
CA THR A 155 -23.69 9.48 -1.35
C THR A 155 -23.53 9.73 -2.84
N TYR A 156 -24.51 9.24 -3.63
CA TYR A 156 -24.56 9.42 -5.08
C TYR A 156 -25.92 9.96 -5.53
N GLY A 157 -26.69 10.57 -4.61
CA GLY A 157 -27.96 11.25 -4.90
C GLY A 157 -27.73 12.62 -5.54
N PHE A 158 -27.12 12.63 -6.72
CA PHE A 158 -26.75 13.85 -7.43
C PHE A 158 -27.97 14.53 -8.10
N THR A 159 -27.84 15.83 -8.31
CA THR A 159 -28.82 16.61 -9.08
C THR A 159 -28.94 16.03 -10.50
N GLY A 160 -30.16 15.72 -10.90
CA GLY A 160 -30.50 15.06 -12.19
C GLY A 160 -30.67 13.54 -12.11
N GLY A 161 -30.50 12.95 -10.93
CA GLY A 161 -30.71 11.52 -10.66
C GLY A 161 -29.67 10.61 -11.33
N THR A 162 -29.95 9.31 -11.38
CA THR A 162 -29.04 8.26 -11.86
C THR A 162 -28.50 8.53 -13.27
N ALA A 163 -29.30 9.11 -14.18
CA ALA A 163 -28.86 9.43 -15.55
C ALA A 163 -27.75 10.49 -15.60
N ALA A 164 -27.70 11.40 -14.63
CA ALA A 164 -26.69 12.45 -14.54
C ALA A 164 -25.43 12.02 -13.74
N THR A 165 -25.45 10.85 -13.11
CA THR A 165 -24.40 10.41 -12.16
C THR A 165 -23.01 10.49 -12.76
N ARG A 166 -22.80 10.05 -13.99
CA ARG A 166 -21.50 10.09 -14.66
C ARG A 166 -20.95 11.52 -14.76
N ASP A 167 -21.77 12.42 -15.26
CA ASP A 167 -21.35 13.80 -15.54
C ASP A 167 -21.13 14.57 -14.22
N ARG A 168 -22.03 14.40 -13.25
CA ARG A 168 -21.89 14.96 -11.89
C ARG A 168 -20.65 14.44 -11.16
N LEU A 169 -20.38 13.16 -11.26
CA LEU A 169 -19.18 12.59 -10.65
C LEU A 169 -17.90 13.17 -11.25
N THR A 170 -17.87 13.40 -12.58
CA THR A 170 -16.76 14.07 -13.27
C THR A 170 -16.63 15.52 -12.80
N GLU A 171 -17.72 16.27 -12.77
CA GLU A 171 -17.72 17.67 -12.31
C GLU A 171 -17.24 17.80 -10.86
N ILE A 172 -17.74 16.95 -9.95
CA ILE A 172 -17.33 16.93 -8.55
C ILE A 172 -15.85 16.57 -8.42
N ALA A 173 -15.38 15.56 -9.15
CA ALA A 173 -13.98 15.13 -9.07
C ALA A 173 -13.01 16.22 -9.54
N THR A 174 -13.32 16.88 -10.67
CA THR A 174 -12.49 17.97 -11.21
C THR A 174 -12.57 19.23 -10.34
N ALA A 175 -13.76 19.55 -9.81
CA ALA A 175 -13.93 20.66 -8.88
C ALA A 175 -13.20 20.43 -7.55
N ALA A 176 -13.20 19.19 -7.01
CA ALA A 176 -12.44 18.86 -5.82
C ALA A 176 -10.93 19.04 -6.02
N GLU A 177 -10.40 18.60 -7.18
CA GLU A 177 -8.99 18.81 -7.51
C GLU A 177 -8.65 20.30 -7.66
N ALA A 178 -9.54 21.09 -8.25
CA ALA A 178 -9.39 22.55 -8.38
C ALA A 178 -9.53 23.27 -7.03
N ALA A 179 -10.41 22.78 -6.14
CA ALA A 179 -10.60 23.31 -4.78
C ALA A 179 -9.41 23.03 -3.83
N GLY A 180 -8.42 22.26 -4.27
CA GLY A 180 -7.21 21.98 -3.51
C GLY A 180 -7.33 20.78 -2.56
N PHE A 181 -8.28 19.88 -2.77
CA PHE A 181 -8.28 18.59 -2.06
C PHE A 181 -7.05 17.75 -2.47
N ASP A 182 -6.45 17.07 -1.50
CA ASP A 182 -5.28 16.20 -1.67
C ASP A 182 -5.68 14.77 -2.06
N ALA A 183 -6.92 14.37 -1.75
CA ALA A 183 -7.44 13.03 -2.04
C ALA A 183 -8.97 13.02 -2.27
N ILE A 184 -9.45 12.00 -3.00
CA ILE A 184 -10.87 11.60 -3.02
C ILE A 184 -10.96 10.17 -2.50
N TYR A 185 -11.87 9.98 -1.54
CA TYR A 185 -12.18 8.69 -0.97
C TYR A 185 -13.64 8.30 -1.22
N VAL A 186 -13.88 7.02 -1.48
CA VAL A 186 -15.22 6.46 -1.58
C VAL A 186 -15.47 5.46 -0.45
N MET A 187 -16.72 5.25 -0.06
CA MET A 187 -17.08 4.14 0.84
C MET A 187 -17.05 2.82 0.08
N ASP A 188 -16.59 1.76 0.73
CA ASP A 188 -16.65 0.40 0.21
C ASP A 188 -17.88 -0.33 0.78
N HIS A 189 -19.06 0.06 0.27
CA HIS A 189 -20.34 -0.58 0.51
C HIS A 189 -21.00 -0.94 -0.83
N PHE A 190 -22.03 -1.76 -0.81
CA PHE A 190 -22.77 -2.21 -1.99
C PHE A 190 -24.22 -1.69 -1.99
N ARG A 191 -24.59 -1.01 -0.93
CA ARG A 191 -25.85 -0.26 -0.78
C ARG A 191 -25.64 0.81 0.29
N GLN A 192 -26.55 1.79 0.32
CA GLN A 192 -26.44 2.87 1.30
C GLN A 192 -26.59 2.35 2.74
N ILE A 193 -25.79 2.90 3.63
CA ILE A 193 -25.80 2.57 5.06
C ILE A 193 -26.89 3.37 5.80
N PRO A 194 -27.56 2.77 6.82
CA PRO A 194 -28.72 3.39 7.47
C PRO A 194 -28.40 4.69 8.22
N GLN A 195 -27.14 4.97 8.52
CA GLN A 195 -26.71 6.23 9.14
C GLN A 195 -26.72 7.43 8.17
N ILE A 196 -26.76 7.17 6.86
CA ILE A 196 -26.69 8.20 5.81
C ILE A 196 -27.97 8.26 4.99
N GLY A 197 -28.53 7.11 4.62
CA GLY A 197 -29.69 7.06 3.76
C GLY A 197 -30.37 5.70 3.77
N ARG A 198 -31.12 5.41 2.72
CA ARG A 198 -31.93 4.19 2.59
C ARG A 198 -31.20 3.16 1.73
N ALA A 199 -31.44 1.88 1.98
CA ALA A 199 -30.78 0.78 1.26
C ALA A 199 -31.02 0.78 -0.26
N TRP A 200 -32.00 1.51 -0.75
CA TRP A 200 -32.34 1.67 -2.18
C TRP A 200 -31.96 3.03 -2.77
N ASP A 201 -31.25 3.88 -2.00
CA ASP A 201 -30.63 5.07 -2.57
C ASP A 201 -29.47 4.63 -3.46
N ASP A 202 -29.25 5.33 -4.57
CA ASP A 202 -28.18 5.01 -5.52
C ASP A 202 -26.82 4.90 -4.82
N PHE A 203 -26.13 3.79 -5.05
CA PHE A 203 -24.81 3.54 -4.48
C PHE A 203 -23.91 2.83 -5.51
N LEU A 204 -22.74 3.39 -5.79
CA LEU A 204 -21.82 2.86 -6.79
C LEU A 204 -20.81 1.90 -6.15
N GLU A 205 -20.41 0.86 -6.90
CA GLU A 205 -19.33 -0.05 -6.45
C GLU A 205 -18.00 0.72 -6.39
N SER A 206 -17.28 0.57 -5.29
CA SER A 206 -16.16 1.44 -4.91
C SER A 206 -15.00 1.41 -5.90
N TYR A 207 -14.49 0.25 -6.28
CA TYR A 207 -13.30 0.16 -7.13
C TYR A 207 -13.58 0.47 -8.61
N THR A 208 -14.77 0.19 -9.08
CA THR A 208 -15.26 0.65 -10.38
C THR A 208 -15.33 2.19 -10.41
N THR A 209 -15.85 2.79 -9.34
CA THR A 209 -15.90 4.25 -9.18
C THR A 209 -14.49 4.85 -9.10
N LEU A 210 -13.58 4.25 -8.34
CA LEU A 210 -12.19 4.72 -8.23
C LEU A 210 -11.46 4.65 -9.58
N GLY A 211 -11.69 3.61 -10.38
CA GLY A 211 -11.16 3.52 -11.74
C GLY A 211 -11.65 4.67 -12.63
N TYR A 212 -12.93 5.04 -12.51
CA TYR A 212 -13.49 6.18 -13.21
C TYR A 212 -12.90 7.52 -12.73
N LEU A 213 -12.79 7.71 -11.41
CA LEU A 213 -12.17 8.90 -10.82
C LEU A 213 -10.70 9.04 -11.22
N ALA A 214 -9.97 7.93 -11.36
CA ALA A 214 -8.60 7.93 -11.85
C ALA A 214 -8.47 8.55 -13.25
N ALA A 215 -9.43 8.28 -14.13
CA ALA A 215 -9.46 8.81 -15.48
C ALA A 215 -9.90 10.30 -15.54
N CYS A 216 -10.70 10.77 -14.57
CA CYS A 216 -11.21 12.14 -14.53
C CYS A 216 -10.26 13.14 -13.84
N THR A 217 -9.23 12.68 -13.13
CA THR A 217 -8.34 13.51 -12.29
C THR A 217 -6.88 13.30 -12.66
N GLN A 218 -6.01 14.25 -12.29
CA GLN A 218 -4.59 14.23 -12.67
C GLN A 218 -3.61 14.16 -11.48
N ARG A 219 -3.94 14.76 -10.34
CA ARG A 219 -3.04 14.94 -9.20
C ARG A 219 -3.56 14.35 -7.89
N ILE A 220 -4.89 14.41 -7.70
CA ILE A 220 -5.54 14.03 -6.44
C ILE A 220 -5.39 12.52 -6.19
N ARG A 221 -5.06 12.12 -4.96
CA ARG A 221 -5.00 10.71 -4.56
C ARG A 221 -6.40 10.12 -4.51
N ILE A 222 -6.51 8.82 -4.76
CA ILE A 222 -7.79 8.11 -4.80
C ILE A 222 -7.73 6.80 -4.01
N GLY A 223 -8.77 6.50 -3.25
CA GLY A 223 -8.84 5.28 -2.45
C GLY A 223 -10.20 5.01 -1.83
N ALA A 224 -10.38 3.82 -1.30
CA ALA A 224 -11.52 3.51 -0.46
C ALA A 224 -11.21 3.88 1.00
N LEU A 225 -12.16 4.53 1.68
CA LEU A 225 -12.10 4.79 3.11
C LEU A 225 -13.32 4.16 3.80
N VAL A 226 -13.22 2.91 4.22
CA VAL A 226 -12.11 1.96 4.00
C VAL A 226 -12.67 0.67 3.42
N THR A 227 -11.87 -0.09 2.67
CA THR A 227 -12.24 -1.41 2.16
C THR A 227 -12.56 -2.35 3.30
N GLY A 228 -13.75 -2.96 3.26
CA GLY A 228 -14.11 -4.03 4.17
C GLY A 228 -13.36 -5.31 3.84
N ILE A 229 -12.54 -5.79 4.79
CA ILE A 229 -11.65 -6.95 4.56
C ILE A 229 -12.40 -8.24 4.18
N THR A 230 -13.68 -8.30 4.43
CA THR A 230 -14.53 -9.47 4.17
C THR A 230 -15.20 -9.48 2.78
N TYR A 231 -15.11 -8.39 2.01
CA TYR A 231 -15.82 -8.27 0.74
C TYR A 231 -15.08 -8.91 -0.44
N ARG A 232 -13.77 -9.05 -0.36
CA ARG A 232 -12.93 -9.55 -1.46
C ARG A 232 -11.86 -10.52 -0.96
N ASN A 233 -11.48 -11.47 -1.81
CA ASN A 233 -10.23 -12.20 -1.59
C ASN A 233 -9.05 -11.22 -1.59
N VAL A 234 -8.11 -11.36 -0.66
CA VAL A 234 -7.03 -10.38 -0.46
C VAL A 234 -6.05 -10.36 -1.63
N GLY A 235 -5.77 -11.50 -2.26
CA GLY A 235 -4.96 -11.54 -3.48
C GLY A 235 -5.63 -10.79 -4.64
N HIS A 236 -6.96 -10.93 -4.78
CA HIS A 236 -7.75 -10.17 -5.75
C HIS A 236 -7.73 -8.67 -5.42
N LEU A 237 -7.91 -8.30 -4.15
CA LEU A 237 -7.82 -6.90 -3.70
C LEU A 237 -6.45 -6.29 -4.01
N GLY A 238 -5.37 -7.03 -3.74
CA GLY A 238 -4.01 -6.59 -4.08
C GLY A 238 -3.84 -6.31 -5.56
N LYS A 239 -4.45 -7.16 -6.42
CA LYS A 239 -4.44 -6.97 -7.88
C LYS A 239 -5.26 -5.74 -8.31
N ILE A 240 -6.43 -5.52 -7.72
CA ILE A 240 -7.27 -4.34 -8.00
C ILE A 240 -6.50 -3.07 -7.68
N ILE A 241 -5.90 -2.97 -6.49
CA ILE A 241 -5.18 -1.78 -6.04
C ILE A 241 -3.93 -1.52 -6.90
N ALA A 242 -3.16 -2.56 -7.23
CA ALA A 242 -2.02 -2.43 -8.13
C ALA A 242 -2.43 -1.92 -9.51
N THR A 243 -3.58 -2.38 -10.02
CA THR A 243 -4.14 -1.91 -11.30
C THR A 243 -4.58 -0.44 -11.20
N LEU A 244 -5.29 -0.08 -10.12
CA LEU A 244 -5.73 1.29 -9.86
C LEU A 244 -4.53 2.25 -9.76
N ASP A 245 -3.46 1.82 -9.09
CA ASP A 245 -2.24 2.63 -8.96
C ASP A 245 -1.61 2.93 -10.32
N VAL A 246 -1.44 1.91 -11.16
CA VAL A 246 -0.88 2.07 -12.52
C VAL A 246 -1.78 2.95 -13.38
N LEU A 247 -3.10 2.73 -13.38
CA LEU A 247 -4.05 3.52 -14.19
C LEU A 247 -4.17 4.96 -13.71
N SER A 248 -3.97 5.22 -12.43
CA SER A 248 -3.98 6.58 -11.87
C SER A 248 -2.63 7.30 -11.95
N GLY A 249 -1.55 6.63 -12.39
CA GLY A 249 -0.21 7.21 -12.39
C GLY A 249 0.41 7.31 -10.99
N GLY A 250 0.17 6.31 -10.13
CA GLY A 250 0.79 6.24 -8.80
C GLY A 250 0.02 6.96 -7.69
N ARG A 251 -1.30 7.16 -7.84
CA ARG A 251 -2.12 7.95 -6.91
C ARG A 251 -3.01 7.11 -5.99
N ALA A 252 -2.94 5.77 -6.05
CA ALA A 252 -3.78 4.92 -5.23
C ALA A 252 -3.45 4.96 -3.74
N VAL A 253 -4.48 4.87 -2.90
CA VAL A 253 -4.38 4.69 -1.46
C VAL A 253 -5.17 3.44 -1.07
N CYS A 254 -4.57 2.57 -0.26
CA CYS A 254 -5.19 1.35 0.25
C CYS A 254 -5.78 1.58 1.64
N GLY A 255 -7.06 1.91 1.72
CA GLY A 255 -7.76 1.93 3.00
C GLY A 255 -8.29 0.52 3.36
N LEU A 256 -8.05 0.06 4.57
CA LEU A 256 -8.49 -1.25 5.09
C LEU A 256 -9.22 -1.12 6.40
N GLY A 257 -10.30 -1.88 6.57
CA GLY A 257 -11.07 -1.93 7.80
C GLY A 257 -11.69 -3.30 8.06
N LEU A 258 -12.16 -3.46 9.29
CA LEU A 258 -12.64 -4.74 9.81
C LEU A 258 -13.97 -5.22 9.19
N ALA A 259 -14.66 -4.38 8.44
CA ALA A 259 -16.07 -4.49 8.10
C ALA A 259 -16.99 -4.52 9.34
N TRP A 260 -18.22 -4.07 9.19
CA TRP A 260 -19.16 -3.98 10.32
C TRP A 260 -20.63 -4.27 9.92
N PHE A 261 -20.98 -4.04 8.65
CA PHE A 261 -22.36 -4.05 8.20
C PHE A 261 -22.84 -5.47 7.85
N LYS A 262 -23.19 -6.26 8.90
CA LYS A 262 -23.65 -7.65 8.76
C LYS A 262 -24.87 -7.79 7.83
N GLN A 263 -25.82 -6.84 7.87
CA GLN A 263 -27.02 -6.90 7.03
C GLN A 263 -26.71 -6.86 5.53
N GLU A 264 -25.66 -6.14 5.13
CA GLU A 264 -25.19 -6.09 3.75
C GLU A 264 -24.60 -7.45 3.34
N HIS A 265 -23.74 -8.05 4.18
CA HIS A 265 -23.22 -9.40 3.93
C HIS A 265 -24.34 -10.41 3.73
N THR A 266 -25.35 -10.38 4.61
CA THR A 266 -26.52 -11.27 4.50
C THR A 266 -27.29 -11.04 3.20
N ALA A 267 -27.49 -9.78 2.78
CA ALA A 267 -28.23 -9.43 1.59
C ALA A 267 -27.54 -9.90 0.29
N TYR A 268 -26.21 -9.94 0.29
CA TYR A 268 -25.42 -10.39 -0.86
C TYR A 268 -24.95 -11.85 -0.73
N GLY A 269 -25.38 -12.58 0.29
CA GLY A 269 -25.02 -13.98 0.51
C GLY A 269 -23.55 -14.19 0.91
N TRP A 270 -22.90 -13.16 1.44
CA TRP A 270 -21.49 -13.25 1.85
C TRP A 270 -21.34 -13.69 3.31
N PRO A 271 -20.30 -14.45 3.63
CA PRO A 271 -19.98 -14.77 5.01
C PRO A 271 -19.69 -13.51 5.83
N PHE A 272 -20.16 -13.50 7.08
CA PHE A 272 -19.77 -12.50 8.04
C PHE A 272 -19.05 -13.19 9.22
N PRO A 273 -17.73 -13.34 9.14
CA PRO A 273 -16.95 -14.06 10.14
C PRO A 273 -17.03 -13.42 11.55
N SER A 274 -16.60 -14.16 12.56
CA SER A 274 -16.49 -13.63 13.91
C SER A 274 -15.55 -12.42 13.96
N THR A 275 -15.69 -11.56 14.96
CA THR A 275 -14.78 -10.42 15.13
C THR A 275 -13.32 -10.85 15.23
N SER A 276 -13.04 -11.99 15.86
CA SER A 276 -11.68 -12.56 15.96
C SER A 276 -11.12 -12.92 14.57
N ASP A 277 -11.93 -13.59 13.76
CA ASP A 277 -11.50 -14.05 12.42
C ASP A 277 -11.32 -12.87 11.47
N ARG A 278 -12.19 -11.85 11.55
CA ARG A 278 -12.02 -10.61 10.78
C ARG A 278 -10.73 -9.86 11.16
N TYR A 279 -10.34 -9.87 12.44
CA TYR A 279 -9.04 -9.33 12.85
C TYR A 279 -7.87 -10.16 12.33
N ALA A 280 -7.98 -11.49 12.28
CA ALA A 280 -6.96 -12.34 11.67
C ALA A 280 -6.82 -12.04 10.17
N LEU A 281 -7.95 -11.93 9.44
CA LEU A 281 -7.95 -11.52 8.03
C LEU A 281 -7.31 -10.15 7.82
N LEU A 282 -7.63 -9.17 8.66
CA LEU A 282 -7.05 -7.82 8.54
C LEU A 282 -5.54 -7.83 8.83
N GLU A 283 -5.10 -8.53 9.86
CA GLU A 283 -3.68 -8.64 10.21
C GLU A 283 -2.87 -9.33 9.10
N ASP A 284 -3.38 -10.43 8.54
CA ASP A 284 -2.75 -11.13 7.42
C ASP A 284 -2.74 -10.26 6.14
N ALA A 285 -3.83 -9.54 5.86
CA ALA A 285 -3.91 -8.65 4.71
C ALA A 285 -2.88 -7.52 4.77
N LEU A 286 -2.70 -6.92 5.95
CA LEU A 286 -1.69 -5.86 6.16
C LEU A 286 -0.26 -6.34 5.93
N GLN A 287 -0.01 -7.65 6.09
CA GLN A 287 1.30 -8.25 5.82
C GLN A 287 1.44 -8.66 4.35
N VAL A 288 0.42 -9.30 3.77
CA VAL A 288 0.53 -9.89 2.43
C VAL A 288 0.39 -8.87 1.30
N LEU A 289 -0.39 -7.80 1.47
CA LEU A 289 -0.54 -6.78 0.42
C LEU A 289 0.79 -6.11 0.03
N PRO A 290 1.66 -5.67 0.97
CA PRO A 290 2.99 -5.19 0.61
C PRO A 290 3.87 -6.25 -0.08
N MET A 291 3.68 -7.54 0.22
CA MET A 291 4.39 -8.63 -0.46
C MET A 291 3.91 -8.79 -1.90
N LEU A 292 2.61 -8.72 -2.16
CA LEU A 292 2.03 -8.73 -3.52
C LEU A 292 2.55 -7.58 -4.39
N TRP A 293 2.77 -6.42 -3.79
CA TRP A 293 3.27 -5.22 -4.47
C TRP A 293 4.80 -5.12 -4.50
N GLY A 294 5.46 -5.90 -3.65
CA GLY A 294 6.92 -5.92 -3.50
C GLY A 294 7.64 -6.81 -4.51
N PRO A 295 8.96 -6.86 -4.44
CA PRO A 295 9.79 -7.69 -5.32
C PRO A 295 9.67 -9.18 -4.98
N GLY A 296 9.87 -10.02 -6.00
CA GLY A 296 9.78 -11.48 -5.84
C GLY A 296 8.34 -11.99 -5.86
N ASN A 297 8.17 -13.20 -5.39
CA ASN A 297 6.90 -13.91 -5.26
C ASN A 297 6.93 -14.87 -4.07
N PRO A 298 7.33 -14.42 -2.87
CA PRO A 298 7.42 -15.30 -1.71
C PRO A 298 6.03 -15.85 -1.36
N ALA A 299 5.98 -17.08 -0.89
CA ALA A 299 4.75 -17.60 -0.29
C ALA A 299 4.43 -16.86 1.02
N PHE A 300 3.15 -16.75 1.32
CA PHE A 300 2.66 -16.22 2.59
C PHE A 300 1.76 -17.26 3.26
N GLU A 301 2.08 -17.56 4.51
CA GLU A 301 1.26 -18.43 5.38
C GLU A 301 0.92 -17.65 6.64
N GLY A 302 -0.32 -17.16 6.69
CA GLY A 302 -0.88 -16.43 7.82
C GLY A 302 -1.86 -17.28 8.62
N ARG A 303 -2.57 -16.63 9.53
CA ARG A 303 -3.60 -17.28 10.36
C ARG A 303 -4.90 -17.52 9.60
N ALA A 304 -5.26 -16.65 8.69
CA ALA A 304 -6.53 -16.65 7.93
C ALA A 304 -6.31 -16.65 6.41
N ILE A 305 -5.11 -16.32 5.95
CA ILE A 305 -4.76 -16.22 4.54
C ILE A 305 -3.53 -17.09 4.28
N SER A 306 -3.61 -17.93 3.26
CA SER A 306 -2.49 -18.70 2.71
C SER A 306 -2.41 -18.39 1.21
N LEU A 307 -1.26 -17.90 0.75
CA LEU A 307 -0.96 -17.69 -0.65
C LEU A 307 0.35 -18.41 -1.00
N PRO A 308 0.31 -19.46 -1.80
CA PRO A 308 1.53 -20.19 -2.18
C PRO A 308 2.44 -19.37 -3.12
N ASP A 309 1.88 -18.32 -3.73
CA ASP A 309 2.56 -17.41 -4.65
C ASP A 309 1.94 -16.01 -4.51
N THR A 310 2.79 -14.99 -4.38
CA THR A 310 2.38 -13.58 -4.30
C THR A 310 2.72 -12.80 -5.58
N THR A 311 2.77 -13.46 -6.72
CA THR A 311 2.99 -12.81 -8.01
C THR A 311 1.85 -11.85 -8.34
N CYS A 312 2.17 -10.56 -8.48
CA CYS A 312 1.22 -9.52 -8.87
C CYS A 312 1.86 -8.54 -9.86
N TYR A 313 1.48 -8.61 -11.14
CA TYR A 313 1.93 -7.71 -12.20
C TYR A 313 0.74 -7.15 -12.99
N PRO A 314 0.74 -5.84 -13.41
CA PRO A 314 1.80 -4.88 -13.07
C PRO A 314 1.86 -4.63 -11.57
N ARG A 315 3.02 -4.24 -11.08
CA ARG A 315 3.18 -3.75 -9.71
C ARG A 315 2.80 -2.28 -9.65
N PRO A 316 2.43 -1.76 -8.47
CA PRO A 316 2.26 -0.32 -8.28
C PRO A 316 3.51 0.46 -8.72
N LEU A 317 3.30 1.66 -9.21
CA LEU A 317 4.38 2.57 -9.65
C LEU A 317 5.18 3.10 -8.45
N HIS A 318 4.50 3.25 -7.31
CA HIS A 318 5.07 3.71 -6.03
C HIS A 318 4.59 2.82 -4.88
N PRO A 319 5.23 2.87 -3.70
CA PRO A 319 4.67 2.25 -2.50
C PRO A 319 3.28 2.79 -2.22
N VAL A 320 2.27 1.92 -2.27
CA VAL A 320 0.87 2.30 -2.00
C VAL A 320 0.70 2.55 -0.51
N PRO A 321 0.28 3.76 -0.08
CA PRO A 321 0.03 4.04 1.32
C PRO A 321 -1.14 3.20 1.86
N ILE A 322 -0.96 2.62 3.03
CA ILE A 322 -1.98 1.82 3.72
C ILE A 322 -2.58 2.63 4.86
N VAL A 323 -3.91 2.81 4.83
CA VAL A 323 -4.69 3.48 5.88
C VAL A 323 -5.56 2.46 6.58
N VAL A 324 -5.41 2.29 7.89
CA VAL A 324 -6.30 1.42 8.69
C VAL A 324 -7.41 2.26 9.30
N GLY A 325 -8.66 1.95 8.92
CA GLY A 325 -9.85 2.61 9.45
C GLY A 325 -10.44 1.90 10.66
N GLY A 326 -10.78 2.69 11.67
CA GLY A 326 -11.46 2.24 12.88
C GLY A 326 -10.79 2.69 14.19
N GLY A 327 -11.63 2.89 15.21
CA GLY A 327 -11.20 3.47 16.48
C GLY A 327 -10.91 2.48 17.61
N GLY A 328 -10.78 1.19 17.33
CA GLY A 328 -10.53 0.16 18.35
C GLY A 328 -9.12 0.27 18.95
N GLU A 329 -9.02 0.71 20.21
CA GLU A 329 -7.75 1.08 20.84
C GLU A 329 -6.80 -0.11 21.02
N ARG A 330 -7.31 -1.27 21.42
CA ARG A 330 -6.49 -2.44 21.74
C ARG A 330 -5.98 -3.21 20.51
N ARG A 331 -6.76 -3.27 19.44
CA ARG A 331 -6.44 -4.09 18.26
C ARG A 331 -6.24 -3.24 17.02
N THR A 332 -7.20 -2.41 16.64
CA THR A 332 -7.14 -1.65 15.38
C THR A 332 -5.97 -0.68 15.36
N LEU A 333 -5.81 0.14 16.43
CA LEU A 333 -4.69 1.07 16.51
C LEU A 333 -3.34 0.36 16.68
N ARG A 334 -3.30 -0.82 17.34
CA ARG A 334 -2.10 -1.66 17.39
C ARG A 334 -1.70 -2.15 15.98
N LEU A 335 -2.65 -2.65 15.20
CA LEU A 335 -2.36 -3.10 13.83
C LEU A 335 -1.94 -1.92 12.94
N ALA A 336 -2.58 -0.76 13.07
CA ALA A 336 -2.16 0.44 12.38
C ALA A 336 -0.72 0.83 12.74
N ALA A 337 -0.38 0.85 14.03
CA ALA A 337 0.97 1.13 14.51
C ALA A 337 2.01 0.13 13.96
N GLN A 338 1.64 -1.13 13.79
CA GLN A 338 2.56 -2.19 13.38
C GLN A 338 2.76 -2.22 11.86
N TYR A 339 1.72 -1.96 11.05
CA TYR A 339 1.74 -2.28 9.62
C TYR A 339 1.33 -1.14 8.70
N ALA A 340 0.60 -0.11 9.16
CA ALA A 340 0.03 0.92 8.31
C ALA A 340 0.87 2.21 8.25
N ASP A 341 0.61 3.04 7.25
CA ASP A 341 1.17 4.38 7.14
C ASP A 341 0.31 5.40 7.88
N ALA A 342 -1.01 5.14 7.96
CA ALA A 342 -1.94 6.01 8.66
C ALA A 342 -3.05 5.22 9.39
N ALA A 343 -3.59 5.81 10.46
CA ALA A 343 -4.80 5.37 11.16
C ALA A 343 -5.91 6.41 10.98
N ASN A 344 -7.08 5.98 10.46
CA ASN A 344 -8.24 6.85 10.34
C ASN A 344 -9.19 6.65 11.53
N VAL A 345 -9.51 7.76 12.20
CA VAL A 345 -10.41 7.77 13.35
C VAL A 345 -11.57 8.73 13.15
N MET A 346 -12.59 8.58 13.98
CA MET A 346 -13.76 9.46 14.06
C MET A 346 -13.96 9.90 15.51
N GLY A 347 -14.72 10.95 15.72
CA GLY A 347 -15.11 11.44 17.04
C GLY A 347 -14.80 12.92 17.25
N ASP A 348 -15.07 13.38 18.45
CA ASP A 348 -14.74 14.74 18.90
C ASP A 348 -13.24 14.92 19.18
N LEU A 349 -12.84 16.15 19.44
CA LEU A 349 -11.44 16.51 19.69
C LEU A 349 -10.82 15.71 20.84
N ALA A 350 -11.54 15.52 21.93
CA ALA A 350 -11.06 14.75 23.09
C ALA A 350 -10.83 13.27 22.72
N THR A 351 -11.73 12.70 21.92
CA THR A 351 -11.58 11.35 21.37
C THR A 351 -10.36 11.25 20.46
N VAL A 352 -10.16 12.22 19.57
CA VAL A 352 -9.00 12.26 18.66
C VAL A 352 -7.69 12.32 19.46
N GLN A 353 -7.60 13.22 20.47
CA GLN A 353 -6.42 13.34 21.34
C GLN A 353 -6.10 12.03 22.06
N ARG A 354 -7.11 11.37 22.64
CA ARG A 354 -6.94 10.06 23.28
C ARG A 354 -6.47 8.99 22.30
N LYS A 355 -7.08 8.92 21.10
CA LYS A 355 -6.68 7.96 20.07
C LYS A 355 -5.25 8.18 19.58
N ARG A 356 -4.84 9.43 19.43
CA ARG A 356 -3.45 9.76 19.13
C ARG A 356 -2.49 9.26 20.19
N GLN A 357 -2.80 9.47 21.46
CA GLN A 357 -1.94 9.01 22.54
C GLN A 357 -1.79 7.49 22.52
N VAL A 358 -2.89 6.75 22.38
CA VAL A 358 -2.87 5.30 22.26
C VAL A 358 -2.08 4.82 21.04
N LEU A 359 -2.23 5.49 19.89
CA LEU A 359 -1.47 5.17 18.67
C LEU A 359 0.05 5.37 18.89
N ARG A 360 0.45 6.46 19.53
CA ARG A 360 1.86 6.72 19.88
C ARG A 360 2.44 5.65 20.81
N GLU A 361 1.69 5.22 21.81
CA GLU A 361 2.09 4.15 22.73
C GLU A 361 2.30 2.84 21.98
N HIS A 362 1.40 2.48 21.06
CA HIS A 362 1.57 1.30 20.21
C HIS A 362 2.78 1.43 19.26
N CYS A 363 2.99 2.60 18.65
CA CYS A 363 4.18 2.84 17.81
C CYS A 363 5.47 2.66 18.62
N ALA A 364 5.55 3.22 19.82
CA ALA A 364 6.71 3.08 20.70
C ALA A 364 6.95 1.61 21.08
N ALA A 365 5.87 0.85 21.38
CA ALA A 365 5.96 -0.57 21.73
C ALA A 365 6.52 -1.46 20.59
N VAL A 366 6.35 -1.06 19.32
CA VAL A 366 6.86 -1.79 18.15
C VAL A 366 8.10 -1.14 17.51
N GLY A 367 8.65 -0.10 18.14
CA GLY A 367 9.85 0.60 17.67
C GLY A 367 9.66 1.42 16.39
N ARG A 368 8.42 1.82 16.05
CA ARG A 368 8.12 2.71 14.91
C ARG A 368 8.07 4.16 15.37
N GLY A 369 8.71 5.05 14.58
CA GLY A 369 8.77 6.46 14.93
C GLY A 369 7.45 7.19 14.79
N HIS A 370 6.71 6.93 13.72
CA HIS A 370 5.46 7.66 13.42
C HIS A 370 4.51 6.87 12.52
N VAL A 371 3.21 7.00 12.81
CA VAL A 371 2.09 6.62 11.95
C VAL A 371 1.14 7.81 11.91
N GLU A 372 0.73 8.24 10.72
CA GLU A 372 -0.14 9.41 10.57
C GLU A 372 -1.51 9.16 11.23
N LEU A 373 -2.08 10.19 11.83
CA LEU A 373 -3.46 10.19 12.29
C LEU A 373 -4.31 10.98 11.31
N THR A 374 -5.35 10.35 10.78
CA THR A 374 -6.32 10.99 9.89
C THR A 374 -7.71 10.97 10.52
N HIS A 375 -8.57 11.91 10.15
CA HIS A 375 -9.88 12.07 10.76
C HIS A 375 -10.99 12.18 9.70
N LEU A 376 -12.02 11.34 9.79
CA LEU A 376 -13.23 11.49 8.97
C LEU A 376 -14.23 12.39 9.66
N SER A 377 -14.60 13.49 8.99
CA SER A 377 -15.53 14.52 9.47
C SER A 377 -16.71 14.67 8.52
N THR A 378 -17.93 14.56 9.04
CA THR A 378 -19.08 15.11 8.35
C THR A 378 -19.12 16.60 8.61
N THR A 379 -19.22 17.42 7.56
CA THR A 379 -18.97 18.88 7.64
C THR A 379 -19.98 19.60 6.75
N LEU A 380 -20.85 20.40 7.34
CA LEU A 380 -21.81 21.25 6.62
C LEU A 380 -21.32 22.70 6.70
N ILE A 381 -20.89 23.26 5.58
CA ILE A 381 -20.25 24.56 5.49
C ILE A 381 -21.23 25.58 4.91
N GLY A 382 -21.56 26.63 5.62
CA GLY A 382 -22.23 27.81 5.11
C GLY A 382 -21.28 28.99 4.92
N ALA A 383 -21.60 29.91 4.03
CA ALA A 383 -20.83 31.15 3.86
C ALA A 383 -21.01 32.09 5.06
N ASP A 384 -22.18 32.06 5.68
CA ASP A 384 -22.57 32.82 6.87
C ASP A 384 -23.62 32.03 7.67
N ASP A 385 -23.98 32.54 8.86
CA ASP A 385 -24.96 31.91 9.77
C ASP A 385 -26.36 31.75 9.15
N ARG A 386 -26.77 32.67 8.28
CA ARG A 386 -28.04 32.55 7.56
C ARG A 386 -28.01 31.35 6.64
N GLN A 387 -26.98 31.18 5.83
CA GLN A 387 -26.85 30.02 4.93
C GLN A 387 -26.70 28.72 5.72
N VAL A 388 -25.99 28.71 6.84
CA VAL A 388 -25.93 27.53 7.73
C VAL A 388 -27.33 27.11 8.17
N THR A 389 -28.17 28.06 8.60
CA THR A 389 -29.54 27.79 9.03
C THR A 389 -30.39 27.25 7.87
N GLU A 390 -30.31 27.88 6.70
CA GLU A 390 -31.03 27.45 5.49
C GLU A 390 -30.63 26.03 5.06
N LEU A 391 -29.33 25.68 5.13
CA LEU A 391 -28.80 24.36 4.83
C LEU A 391 -29.30 23.32 5.84
N ILE A 392 -29.30 23.63 7.12
CA ILE A 392 -29.82 22.74 8.16
C ILE A 392 -31.31 22.44 7.90
N ASP A 393 -32.12 23.46 7.65
CA ASP A 393 -33.55 23.29 7.42
C ASP A 393 -33.86 22.50 6.15
N ARG A 394 -33.07 22.66 5.12
CA ARG A 394 -33.19 21.93 3.85
C ARG A 394 -32.82 20.45 3.97
N LEU A 395 -31.75 20.13 4.71
CA LEU A 395 -31.11 18.81 4.69
C LEU A 395 -31.54 17.91 5.85
N ARG A 396 -31.97 18.47 6.96
CA ARG A 396 -32.36 17.67 8.13
C ARG A 396 -33.61 16.83 7.86
N PRO A 397 -33.65 15.59 8.37
CA PRO A 397 -34.92 14.84 8.41
C PRO A 397 -35.98 15.62 9.16
N ARG A 398 -37.21 15.63 8.63
CA ARG A 398 -38.32 16.47 9.17
C ARG A 398 -38.58 16.31 10.67
N GLN A 399 -38.36 15.11 11.21
CA GLN A 399 -38.58 14.81 12.63
C GLN A 399 -37.37 15.04 13.52
N GLN A 400 -36.20 15.39 12.95
CA GLN A 400 -34.98 15.61 13.72
C GLN A 400 -34.90 17.07 14.18
N ASP A 401 -34.54 17.26 15.44
CA ASP A 401 -34.27 18.58 16.00
C ASP A 401 -33.12 19.27 15.24
N PRO A 402 -33.27 20.57 14.87
CA PRO A 402 -32.26 21.31 14.10
C PRO A 402 -30.90 21.35 14.77
N ALA A 403 -30.84 21.60 16.09
CA ALA A 403 -29.57 21.70 16.82
C ALA A 403 -28.87 20.33 16.91
N ARG A 404 -29.63 19.26 17.08
CA ARG A 404 -29.11 17.90 17.05
C ARG A 404 -28.55 17.52 15.68
N TYR A 405 -29.23 17.92 14.59
CA TYR A 405 -28.73 17.71 13.24
C TYR A 405 -27.48 18.52 12.98
N ALA A 406 -27.48 19.82 13.33
CA ALA A 406 -26.33 20.70 13.20
C ALA A 406 -25.08 20.12 13.88
N ALA A 407 -25.23 19.62 15.11
CA ALA A 407 -24.15 18.97 15.84
C ALA A 407 -23.66 17.69 15.14
N ALA A 408 -24.59 16.85 14.61
CA ALA A 408 -24.24 15.59 13.95
C ALA A 408 -23.46 15.79 12.63
N VAL A 409 -23.73 16.88 11.92
CA VAL A 409 -23.04 17.22 10.67
C VAL A 409 -21.97 18.30 10.85
N ASN A 410 -21.69 18.69 12.08
CA ASN A 410 -20.77 19.79 12.39
C ASN A 410 -21.05 21.02 11.52
N ALA A 411 -22.30 21.51 11.54
CA ALA A 411 -22.67 22.68 10.77
C ALA A 411 -21.99 23.95 11.31
N GLY A 412 -21.52 24.80 10.42
CA GLY A 412 -20.86 26.05 10.78
C GLY A 412 -20.45 26.86 9.55
N THR A 413 -19.96 28.05 9.79
CA THR A 413 -19.42 28.96 8.78
C THR A 413 -18.03 28.51 8.32
N ILE A 414 -17.47 29.17 7.31
CA ILE A 414 -16.09 28.93 6.84
C ILE A 414 -15.10 29.15 8.00
N GLU A 415 -15.26 30.22 8.79
CA GLU A 415 -14.41 30.57 9.92
C GLU A 415 -14.48 29.51 11.03
N ASP A 416 -15.67 29.03 11.35
CA ASP A 416 -15.86 27.96 12.34
C ASP A 416 -15.08 26.70 11.94
N HIS A 417 -15.11 26.32 10.67
CA HIS A 417 -14.39 25.16 10.18
C HIS A 417 -12.88 25.38 10.11
N ILE A 418 -12.40 26.56 9.77
CA ILE A 418 -10.99 26.89 9.86
C ILE A 418 -10.51 26.72 11.31
N GLY A 419 -11.23 27.29 12.29
CA GLY A 419 -10.93 27.13 13.70
C GLY A 419 -10.92 25.67 14.15
N ARG A 420 -11.95 24.91 13.78
CA ARG A 420 -12.09 23.49 14.11
C ARG A 420 -10.97 22.64 13.53
N PHE A 421 -10.59 22.85 12.29
CA PHE A 421 -9.52 22.07 11.65
C PHE A 421 -8.13 22.46 12.16
N ARG A 422 -7.92 23.71 12.62
CA ARG A 422 -6.71 24.09 13.37
C ARG A 422 -6.58 23.29 14.67
N HIS A 423 -7.64 23.17 15.45
CA HIS A 423 -7.62 22.35 16.67
C HIS A 423 -7.35 20.87 16.38
N LEU A 424 -7.87 20.30 15.26
CA LEU A 424 -7.54 18.94 14.85
C LEU A 424 -6.06 18.80 14.46
N ALA A 425 -5.50 19.77 13.73
CA ALA A 425 -4.08 19.80 13.38
C ALA A 425 -3.19 19.90 14.64
N GLU A 426 -3.52 20.75 15.59
CA GLU A 426 -2.85 20.86 16.89
C GLU A 426 -2.94 19.57 17.70
N ALA A 427 -4.08 18.88 17.64
CA ALA A 427 -4.23 17.53 18.19
C ALA A 427 -3.44 16.48 17.40
N GLY A 428 -2.79 16.83 16.28
CA GLY A 428 -1.88 16.06 15.49
C GLY A 428 -2.54 15.21 14.41
N VAL A 429 -3.65 15.64 13.89
CA VAL A 429 -4.24 15.12 12.66
C VAL A 429 -3.47 15.70 11.47
N GLN A 430 -3.03 14.85 10.56
CA GLN A 430 -2.32 15.25 9.34
C GLN A 430 -3.22 15.33 8.12
N GLU A 431 -4.36 14.62 8.12
CA GLU A 431 -5.32 14.70 7.01
C GLU A 431 -6.76 14.60 7.55
N VAL A 432 -7.62 15.53 7.11
CA VAL A 432 -9.06 15.51 7.40
C VAL A 432 -9.81 15.08 6.15
N MET A 433 -10.52 13.97 6.21
CA MET A 433 -11.46 13.55 5.18
C MET A 433 -12.80 14.21 5.44
N ILE A 434 -13.23 15.07 4.53
CA ILE A 434 -14.48 15.84 4.64
C ILE A 434 -15.57 15.13 3.87
N ARG A 435 -16.68 14.79 4.55
CA ARG A 435 -17.93 14.39 3.91
C ARG A 435 -18.88 15.57 3.94
N LEU A 436 -19.30 16.06 2.79
CA LEU A 436 -20.24 17.15 2.62
C LEU A 436 -21.65 16.58 2.45
N PRO A 437 -22.61 16.81 3.38
CA PRO A 437 -23.98 16.29 3.27
C PRO A 437 -24.77 16.91 2.13
N ASP A 438 -24.38 18.06 1.64
CA ASP A 438 -25.04 18.85 0.57
C ASP A 438 -24.39 18.66 -0.81
N LEU A 439 -23.49 17.69 -0.96
CA LEU A 439 -22.77 17.44 -2.21
C LEU A 439 -23.65 16.74 -3.26
N ALA A 440 -24.66 17.44 -3.76
CA ALA A 440 -25.49 17.00 -4.88
C ALA A 440 -25.01 17.54 -6.24
N ASP A 441 -24.17 18.55 -6.21
CA ASP A 441 -23.48 19.22 -7.31
C ASP A 441 -22.16 19.83 -6.81
N PRO A 442 -21.30 20.46 -7.64
CA PRO A 442 -20.00 20.99 -7.22
C PRO A 442 -20.03 22.23 -6.31
N GLU A 443 -21.13 22.94 -6.18
CA GLU A 443 -21.20 24.23 -5.47
C GLU A 443 -20.66 24.17 -4.02
N PRO A 444 -20.93 23.13 -3.20
CA PRO A 444 -20.36 23.02 -1.85
C PRO A 444 -18.83 22.99 -1.80
N LEU A 445 -18.17 22.57 -2.88
CA LEU A 445 -16.71 22.54 -2.96
C LEU A 445 -16.08 23.94 -3.01
N GLU A 446 -16.79 24.94 -3.48
CA GLU A 446 -16.34 26.33 -3.47
C GLU A 446 -16.19 26.87 -2.04
N ARG A 447 -17.11 26.49 -1.14
CA ARG A 447 -17.00 26.82 0.29
C ARG A 447 -15.88 26.04 0.96
N ALA A 448 -15.74 24.77 0.65
CA ALA A 448 -14.64 23.95 1.12
C ALA A 448 -13.28 24.48 0.66
N ALA A 449 -13.15 24.99 -0.58
CA ALA A 449 -11.93 25.59 -1.11
C ALA A 449 -11.47 26.77 -0.26
N LYS A 450 -12.40 27.61 0.21
CA LYS A 450 -12.07 28.75 1.10
C LYS A 450 -11.53 28.29 2.46
N VAL A 451 -12.08 27.18 2.99
CA VAL A 451 -11.54 26.57 4.21
C VAL A 451 -10.14 26.00 3.96
N ILE A 452 -9.95 25.24 2.89
CA ILE A 452 -8.68 24.60 2.53
C ILE A 452 -7.58 25.65 2.31
N SER A 453 -7.89 26.76 1.65
CA SER A 453 -6.91 27.83 1.36
C SER A 453 -6.27 28.44 2.63
N ALA A 454 -6.95 28.37 3.77
CA ALA A 454 -6.39 28.85 5.05
C ALA A 454 -5.29 27.94 5.64
N PHE A 455 -5.01 26.80 4.99
CA PHE A 455 -4.00 25.80 5.39
C PHE A 455 -2.92 25.59 4.32
N ARG A 456 -2.89 26.42 3.26
CA ARG A 456 -1.93 26.34 2.17
C ARG A 456 -0.82 27.39 2.27
#